data_bfb9e7911e8c8f14312aefd01905d740
#
_entry.id   bfb9e7911e8c8f14312aefd01905d740
#
_cell.length_a   1.000
_cell.length_b   1.000
_cell.length_c   1.000
_cell.angle_alpha   90.00
_cell.angle_beta   90.00
_cell.angle_gamma   90.00
#
_symmetry.space_group_name_H-M   'P 1'
#
loop_
_entity.id
_entity.type
_entity.pdbx_description
1 polymer ?
#
loop_
_entity_poly.entity_id
_entity_poly.type
_entity_poly.pdbx_seq_one_letter_code
_entity_poly.pdbx_strand_id
1 'polypeptide(L)'
;EFCFIYNEVMFRASCIQLRSNNNIHHNLNRTTILIKKAVLQKTDFILTPEVSSQFSLKKRELLKTCTSMNRDFYLNGVKKLAKKYKKWILVGSVIIKVSKNKLVNRSILIDKNGKIRSFYDKIHMYDVVLSKKEKYFESKTFTAGKNLKTFNLPWGKLGFSICYDVRFPNLYRKLSKAGS
;
A
#
# COMPACT_ATOMS: atom_id res chain seq x y z
N GLU A 1 -34.71 26.73 9.29
CA GLU A 1 -34.13 25.88 8.22
C GLU A 1 -32.63 26.00 8.27
N PHE A 2 -31.94 24.92 8.75
CA PHE A 2 -30.50 24.86 8.67
C PHE A 2 -30.15 24.26 7.30
N CYS A 3 -29.69 25.09 6.37
CA CYS A 3 -29.14 24.66 5.10
C CYS A 3 -27.70 24.19 5.34
N PHE A 4 -27.50 22.90 5.44
CA PHE A 4 -26.14 22.32 5.41
C PHE A 4 -25.64 22.38 3.97
N ILE A 5 -24.78 23.34 3.65
CA ILE A 5 -24.03 23.34 2.40
C ILE A 5 -22.94 22.28 2.54
N TYR A 6 -23.22 21.07 2.07
CA TYR A 6 -22.17 20.08 1.84
C TYR A 6 -21.36 20.55 0.64
N ASN A 7 -20.18 21.11 0.88
CA ASN A 7 -19.17 21.22 -0.15
C ASN A 7 -18.71 19.80 -0.49
N GLU A 8 -19.35 19.16 -1.46
CA GLU A 8 -18.92 17.88 -1.99
C GLU A 8 -17.58 18.07 -2.68
N VAL A 9 -16.50 17.72 -1.96
CA VAL A 9 -15.17 17.64 -2.56
C VAL A 9 -15.08 16.34 -3.36
N MET A 10 -15.48 16.43 -4.62
CA MET A 10 -15.34 15.28 -5.51
C MET A 10 -13.88 15.07 -5.90
N PHE A 11 -13.39 13.83 -5.81
CA PHE A 11 -12.11 13.44 -6.35
C PHE A 11 -12.21 12.09 -7.06
N ARG A 12 -11.35 11.86 -8.03
CA ARG A 12 -11.32 10.62 -8.79
C ARG A 12 -10.19 9.72 -8.29
N ALA A 13 -10.54 8.58 -7.72
CA ALA A 13 -9.59 7.54 -7.35
C ALA A 13 -9.52 6.44 -8.43
N SER A 14 -8.32 5.98 -8.76
CA SER A 14 -8.10 4.81 -9.62
C SER A 14 -7.43 3.70 -8.83
N CYS A 15 -8.13 2.58 -8.69
CA CYS A 15 -7.54 1.34 -8.16
C CYS A 15 -6.92 0.57 -9.33
N ILE A 16 -5.58 0.46 -9.36
CA ILE A 16 -4.89 -0.34 -10.36
C ILE A 16 -4.90 -1.80 -9.93
N GLN A 17 -5.15 -2.70 -10.87
CA GLN A 17 -5.07 -4.13 -10.64
C GLN A 17 -3.79 -4.70 -11.26
N LEU A 18 -2.96 -5.36 -10.44
CA LEU A 18 -1.69 -5.95 -10.84
C LEU A 18 -1.72 -7.47 -10.59
N ARG A 19 -0.98 -8.19 -11.40
CA ARG A 19 -0.57 -9.56 -11.14
C ARG A 19 0.93 -9.56 -10.91
N SER A 20 1.33 -9.22 -9.67
CA SER A 20 2.75 -9.16 -9.29
C SER A 20 3.37 -10.56 -9.25
N ASN A 21 4.61 -10.66 -9.70
CA ASN A 21 5.44 -11.86 -9.62
C ASN A 21 6.73 -11.56 -8.84
N ASN A 22 7.72 -12.43 -8.91
CA ASN A 22 9.01 -12.25 -8.22
C ASN A 22 9.97 -11.29 -8.92
N ASN A 23 9.63 -10.75 -10.10
CA ASN A 23 10.47 -9.83 -10.86
C ASN A 23 10.05 -8.38 -10.64
N ILE A 24 10.81 -7.67 -9.82
CA ILE A 24 10.53 -6.27 -9.44
C ILE A 24 10.54 -5.31 -10.64
N HIS A 25 11.39 -5.55 -11.65
CA HIS A 25 11.47 -4.72 -12.86
C HIS A 25 10.22 -4.88 -13.72
N HIS A 26 9.76 -6.14 -13.90
CA HIS A 26 8.52 -6.43 -14.60
C HIS A 26 7.34 -5.75 -13.91
N ASN A 27 7.23 -5.89 -12.58
CA ASN A 27 6.13 -5.31 -11.81
C ASN A 27 6.11 -3.79 -11.86
N LEU A 28 7.29 -3.13 -11.78
CA LEU A 28 7.38 -1.68 -11.93
C LEU A 28 6.97 -1.23 -13.34
N ASN A 29 7.36 -1.96 -14.39
CA ASN A 29 6.96 -1.65 -15.77
C ASN A 29 5.43 -1.75 -15.93
N ARG A 30 4.80 -2.82 -15.45
CA ARG A 30 3.34 -3.00 -15.46
C ARG A 30 2.64 -1.88 -14.69
N THR A 31 3.14 -1.55 -13.49
CA THR A 31 2.63 -0.43 -12.68
C THR A 31 2.73 0.88 -13.45
N THR A 32 3.86 1.14 -14.12
CA THR A 32 4.06 2.35 -14.90
C THR A 32 3.02 2.49 -16.01
N ILE A 33 2.74 1.41 -16.75
CA ILE A 33 1.73 1.41 -17.82
C ILE A 33 0.35 1.75 -17.25
N LEU A 34 -0.04 1.13 -16.14
CA LEU A 34 -1.35 1.34 -15.55
C LEU A 34 -1.50 2.72 -14.90
N ILE A 35 -0.44 3.25 -14.26
CA ILE A 35 -0.43 4.63 -13.77
C ILE A 35 -0.63 5.62 -14.93
N LYS A 36 0.05 5.41 -16.08
CA LYS A 36 -0.17 6.26 -17.27
C LYS A 36 -1.63 6.22 -17.72
N LYS A 37 -2.26 5.06 -17.77
CA LYS A 37 -3.68 4.92 -18.11
C LYS A 37 -4.58 5.68 -17.12
N ALA A 38 -4.33 5.55 -15.81
CA ALA A 38 -5.07 6.27 -14.77
C ALA A 38 -4.94 7.79 -14.93
N VAL A 39 -3.74 8.29 -15.26
CA VAL A 39 -3.48 9.72 -15.50
C VAL A 39 -4.30 10.24 -16.69
N LEU A 40 -4.41 9.47 -17.80
CA LEU A 40 -5.24 9.84 -18.94
C LEU A 40 -6.73 9.96 -18.58
N GLN A 41 -7.18 9.24 -17.55
CA GLN A 41 -8.55 9.32 -17.02
C GLN A 41 -8.74 10.46 -16.01
N LYS A 42 -7.81 11.41 -15.93
CA LYS A 42 -7.87 12.58 -15.03
C LYS A 42 -7.98 12.20 -13.55
N THR A 43 -7.37 11.08 -13.15
CA THR A 43 -7.34 10.60 -11.76
C THR A 43 -6.58 11.56 -10.85
N ASP A 44 -7.07 11.76 -9.62
CA ASP A 44 -6.42 12.57 -8.58
C ASP A 44 -5.57 11.73 -7.64
N PHE A 45 -6.07 10.52 -7.32
CA PHE A 45 -5.49 9.59 -6.37
C PHE A 45 -5.39 8.18 -6.97
N ILE A 46 -4.21 7.59 -6.97
CA ILE A 46 -3.95 6.27 -7.56
C ILE A 46 -3.59 5.29 -6.44
N LEU A 47 -4.23 4.12 -6.45
CA LEU A 47 -3.95 3.03 -5.52
C LEU A 47 -3.41 1.81 -6.28
N THR A 48 -2.34 1.21 -5.74
CA THR A 48 -1.86 -0.10 -6.20
C THR A 48 -2.28 -1.20 -5.22
N PRO A 49 -2.30 -2.48 -5.61
CA PRO A 49 -2.67 -3.57 -4.71
C PRO A 49 -1.60 -3.88 -3.65
N GLU A 50 -1.92 -4.83 -2.75
CA GLU A 50 -0.96 -5.42 -1.82
C GLU A 50 0.21 -6.08 -2.57
N VAL A 51 1.42 -6.01 -2.00
CA VAL A 51 2.65 -6.65 -2.51
C VAL A 51 2.92 -6.31 -3.98
N SER A 52 2.79 -5.02 -4.32
CA SER A 52 2.95 -4.55 -5.71
C SER A 52 4.38 -4.69 -6.25
N SER A 53 5.39 -4.67 -5.38
CA SER A 53 6.81 -4.66 -5.80
C SER A 53 7.30 -6.02 -6.27
N GLN A 54 7.05 -7.06 -5.50
CA GLN A 54 7.44 -8.44 -5.81
C GLN A 54 6.70 -9.41 -4.89
N PHE A 55 6.40 -10.60 -5.39
CA PHE A 55 5.71 -11.64 -4.67
C PHE A 55 6.55 -12.93 -4.64
N SER A 56 6.79 -13.46 -3.44
CA SER A 56 7.34 -14.81 -3.23
C SER A 56 6.82 -15.36 -1.90
N LEU A 57 6.49 -16.65 -1.89
CA LEU A 57 6.13 -17.38 -0.67
C LEU A 57 7.34 -17.80 0.16
N LYS A 58 8.55 -17.64 -0.38
CA LYS A 58 9.80 -18.10 0.25
C LYS A 58 10.49 -16.94 0.96
N LYS A 59 10.42 -16.91 2.29
CA LYS A 59 11.08 -15.89 3.12
C LYS A 59 12.57 -15.69 2.74
N ARG A 60 13.30 -16.79 2.45
CA ARG A 60 14.73 -16.72 2.09
C ARG A 60 14.96 -15.89 0.81
N GLU A 61 14.07 -15.99 -0.17
CA GLU A 61 14.15 -15.20 -1.40
C GLU A 61 13.88 -13.72 -1.10
N LEU A 62 12.84 -13.43 -0.35
CA LEU A 62 12.50 -12.05 0.05
C LEU A 62 13.63 -11.39 0.84
N LEU A 63 14.28 -12.11 1.77
CA LEU A 63 15.39 -11.57 2.54
C LEU A 63 16.62 -11.23 1.68
N LYS A 64 16.79 -11.90 0.52
CA LYS A 64 17.86 -11.61 -0.44
C LYS A 64 17.55 -10.43 -1.35
N THR A 65 16.29 -10.28 -1.77
CA THR A 65 15.86 -9.31 -2.80
C THR A 65 15.30 -8.03 -2.23
N CYS A 66 14.61 -8.11 -1.07
CA CYS A 66 14.03 -6.91 -0.43
C CYS A 66 15.11 -6.04 0.21
N THR A 67 14.90 -4.73 0.10
CA THR A 67 15.80 -3.71 0.63
C THR A 67 15.11 -2.80 1.63
N SER A 68 15.84 -1.87 2.23
CA SER A 68 15.25 -0.80 3.03
C SER A 68 14.41 0.15 2.17
N MET A 69 13.48 0.85 2.80
CA MET A 69 12.55 1.76 2.11
C MET A 69 13.24 2.78 1.20
N ASN A 70 14.39 3.32 1.63
CA ASN A 70 15.13 4.32 0.84
C ASN A 70 15.84 3.72 -0.38
N ARG A 71 16.15 2.41 -0.36
CA ARG A 71 16.86 1.70 -1.43
C ARG A 71 15.92 0.88 -2.32
N ASP A 72 14.63 0.81 -1.97
CA ASP A 72 13.69 -0.01 -2.72
C ASP A 72 13.52 0.50 -4.15
N PHE A 73 13.82 -0.37 -5.12
CA PHE A 73 13.81 -0.03 -6.54
C PHE A 73 12.41 0.32 -7.04
N TYR A 74 11.41 -0.50 -6.66
CA TYR A 74 10.02 -0.28 -7.09
C TYR A 74 9.48 1.02 -6.52
N LEU A 75 9.66 1.24 -5.22
CA LEU A 75 9.20 2.44 -4.54
C LEU A 75 9.84 3.71 -5.13
N ASN A 76 11.14 3.67 -5.41
CA ASN A 76 11.83 4.80 -6.05
C ASN A 76 11.30 5.06 -7.47
N GLY A 77 10.93 4.02 -8.22
CA GLY A 77 10.24 4.14 -9.50
C GLY A 77 8.87 4.83 -9.36
N VAL A 78 8.04 4.38 -8.41
CA VAL A 78 6.72 4.97 -8.17
C VAL A 78 6.81 6.42 -7.67
N LYS A 79 7.80 6.77 -6.85
CA LYS A 79 8.07 8.17 -6.43
C LYS A 79 8.35 9.08 -7.65
N LYS A 80 9.14 8.60 -8.61
CA LYS A 80 9.40 9.33 -9.87
C LYS A 80 8.12 9.53 -10.69
N LEU A 81 7.25 8.51 -10.74
CA LEU A 81 5.95 8.60 -11.43
C LEU A 81 5.01 9.61 -10.75
N ALA A 82 4.90 9.57 -9.41
CA ALA A 82 4.11 10.52 -8.63
C ALA A 82 4.54 11.96 -8.91
N LYS A 83 5.86 12.22 -8.89
CA LYS A 83 6.44 13.53 -9.21
C LYS A 83 6.20 13.93 -10.67
N LYS A 84 6.41 13.02 -11.63
CA LYS A 84 6.25 13.28 -13.08
C LYS A 84 4.82 13.66 -13.43
N TYR A 85 3.85 12.91 -12.91
CA TYR A 85 2.43 13.09 -13.26
C TYR A 85 1.67 13.99 -12.28
N LYS A 86 2.35 14.51 -11.24
CA LYS A 86 1.75 15.35 -10.18
C LYS A 86 0.52 14.70 -9.53
N LYS A 87 0.62 13.39 -9.24
CA LYS A 87 -0.47 12.60 -8.64
C LYS A 87 -0.09 12.08 -7.27
N TRP A 88 -1.09 11.99 -6.39
CA TRP A 88 -0.98 11.24 -5.16
C TRP A 88 -1.04 9.74 -5.45
N ILE A 89 -0.17 8.97 -4.87
CA ILE A 89 -0.15 7.51 -5.03
C ILE A 89 -0.09 6.83 -3.68
N LEU A 90 -1.07 5.97 -3.40
CA LEU A 90 -0.99 5.00 -2.32
C LEU A 90 -0.46 3.68 -2.90
N VAL A 91 0.77 3.35 -2.60
CA VAL A 91 1.29 2.00 -2.85
C VAL A 91 0.63 1.09 -1.83
N GLY A 92 -0.30 0.23 -2.28
CA GLY A 92 -1.12 -0.63 -1.42
C GLY A 92 -0.27 -1.45 -0.47
N SER A 93 0.79 -2.11 -0.97
CA SER A 93 1.97 -2.37 -0.16
C SER A 93 3.20 -2.80 -0.96
N VAL A 94 4.34 -2.76 -0.28
CA VAL A 94 5.64 -3.33 -0.68
C VAL A 94 6.27 -4.07 0.50
N ILE A 95 7.13 -5.02 0.20
CA ILE A 95 7.87 -5.75 1.23
C ILE A 95 9.16 -4.98 1.54
N ILE A 96 9.27 -4.47 2.76
CA ILE A 96 10.42 -3.68 3.20
C ILE A 96 11.26 -4.46 4.22
N LYS A 97 12.56 -4.47 4.01
CA LYS A 97 13.52 -5.02 4.97
C LYS A 97 13.86 -3.97 6.02
N VAL A 98 13.44 -4.20 7.26
CA VAL A 98 13.67 -3.28 8.38
C VAL A 98 14.88 -3.64 9.23
N SER A 99 15.35 -4.89 9.15
CA SER A 99 16.62 -5.35 9.73
C SER A 99 17.13 -6.59 9.01
N LYS A 100 18.28 -7.14 9.43
CA LYS A 100 18.93 -8.31 8.78
C LYS A 100 17.94 -9.46 8.48
N ASN A 101 17.02 -9.76 9.41
CA ASN A 101 16.11 -10.90 9.32
C ASN A 101 14.63 -10.51 9.45
N LYS A 102 14.29 -9.20 9.41
CA LYS A 102 12.91 -8.72 9.59
C LYS A 102 12.40 -8.03 8.34
N LEU A 103 11.26 -8.50 7.88
CA LEU A 103 10.49 -7.93 6.78
C LEU A 103 9.17 -7.40 7.32
N VAL A 104 8.64 -6.36 6.71
CA VAL A 104 7.31 -5.84 6.96
C VAL A 104 6.55 -5.72 5.64
N ASN A 105 5.24 -5.89 5.69
CA ASN A 105 4.32 -5.61 4.60
C ASN A 105 3.81 -4.18 4.80
N ARG A 106 4.31 -3.22 3.99
CA ARG A 106 4.17 -1.78 4.23
C ARG A 106 3.40 -1.08 3.12
N SER A 107 2.29 -0.43 3.49
CA SER A 107 1.60 0.54 2.64
C SER A 107 2.27 1.92 2.75
N ILE A 108 2.40 2.62 1.62
CA ILE A 108 3.17 3.87 1.56
C ILE A 108 2.41 4.93 0.75
N LEU A 109 2.17 6.08 1.37
CA LEU A 109 1.56 7.24 0.72
C LEU A 109 2.63 8.19 0.17
N ILE A 110 2.52 8.50 -1.11
CA ILE A 110 3.43 9.37 -1.85
C ILE A 110 2.64 10.57 -2.38
N ASP A 111 3.15 11.78 -2.14
CA ASP A 111 2.51 13.01 -2.62
C ASP A 111 2.88 13.32 -4.09
N LYS A 112 2.22 14.34 -4.65
CA LYS A 112 2.43 14.84 -6.02
C LYS A 112 3.86 15.33 -6.32
N ASN A 113 4.71 15.48 -5.31
CA ASN A 113 6.11 15.86 -5.45
C ASN A 113 7.04 14.64 -5.35
N GLY A 114 6.48 13.41 -5.20
CA GLY A 114 7.24 12.18 -5.05
C GLY A 114 7.82 11.99 -3.65
N LYS A 115 7.35 12.74 -2.64
CA LYS A 115 7.78 12.60 -1.25
C LYS A 115 6.86 11.61 -0.52
N ILE A 116 7.47 10.71 0.27
CA ILE A 116 6.72 9.85 1.19
C ILE A 116 6.14 10.72 2.30
N ARG A 117 4.83 10.65 2.50
CA ARG A 117 4.11 11.43 3.51
C ARG A 117 3.72 10.60 4.72
N SER A 118 3.41 9.33 4.51
CA SER A 118 3.04 8.42 5.58
C SER A 118 3.28 6.97 5.14
N PHE A 119 3.36 6.07 6.12
CA PHE A 119 3.37 4.63 5.86
C PHE A 119 2.66 3.89 6.99
N TYR A 120 2.24 2.67 6.69
CA TYR A 120 1.57 1.76 7.60
C TYR A 120 2.09 0.35 7.42
N ASP A 121 2.46 -0.31 8.50
CA ASP A 121 2.82 -1.72 8.50
C ASP A 121 1.59 -2.55 8.85
N LYS A 122 1.29 -3.57 8.03
CA LYS A 122 0.16 -4.47 8.25
C LYS A 122 0.16 -5.00 9.68
N ILE A 123 -0.99 -4.88 10.36
CA ILE A 123 -1.12 -5.29 11.76
C ILE A 123 -1.53 -6.75 11.85
N HIS A 124 -2.55 -7.16 11.07
CA HIS A 124 -3.13 -8.50 11.18
C HIS A 124 -2.56 -9.41 10.10
N MET A 125 -1.77 -10.39 10.55
CA MET A 125 -1.15 -11.38 9.66
C MET A 125 -2.13 -12.45 9.23
N TYR A 126 -2.05 -12.88 7.98
CA TYR A 126 -2.87 -13.97 7.44
C TYR A 126 -2.29 -15.31 7.89
N ASP A 127 -2.61 -15.70 9.13
CA ASP A 127 -2.25 -17.00 9.71
C ASP A 127 -3.50 -17.87 9.74
N VAL A 128 -3.64 -18.77 8.75
CA VAL A 128 -4.85 -19.59 8.59
C VAL A 128 -4.50 -21.03 8.24
N VAL A 129 -5.35 -21.93 8.70
CA VAL A 129 -5.34 -23.36 8.34
C VAL A 129 -6.66 -23.64 7.62
N LEU A 130 -6.61 -23.77 6.30
CA LEU A 130 -7.79 -24.06 5.47
C LEU A 130 -8.03 -25.57 5.39
N SER A 131 -6.96 -26.37 5.40
CA SER A 131 -7.03 -27.84 5.41
C SER A 131 -5.74 -28.44 6.00
N LYS A 132 -5.68 -29.77 6.12
CA LYS A 132 -4.43 -30.47 6.52
C LYS A 132 -3.26 -30.14 5.59
N LYS A 133 -3.54 -29.89 4.29
CA LYS A 133 -2.54 -29.63 3.24
C LYS A 133 -2.35 -28.13 2.94
N GLU A 134 -3.30 -27.29 3.30
CA GLU A 134 -3.32 -25.88 2.95
C GLU A 134 -3.27 -24.99 4.19
N LYS A 135 -2.08 -24.48 4.48
CA LYS A 135 -1.78 -23.66 5.66
C LYS A 135 -0.94 -22.46 5.26
N TYR A 136 -1.32 -21.29 5.73
CA TYR A 136 -0.61 -20.04 5.50
C TYR A 136 -0.25 -19.42 6.86
N PHE A 137 1.02 -19.03 7.01
CA PHE A 137 1.53 -18.39 8.23
C PHE A 137 2.37 -17.18 7.83
N GLU A 138 1.66 -16.06 7.58
CA GLU A 138 2.29 -14.80 7.16
C GLU A 138 3.23 -14.28 8.26
N SER A 139 2.90 -14.48 9.53
CA SER A 139 3.70 -14.10 10.69
C SER A 139 5.09 -14.76 10.74
N LYS A 140 5.28 -15.92 10.09
CA LYS A 140 6.61 -16.54 9.95
C LYS A 140 7.54 -15.74 9.05
N THR A 141 6.98 -14.90 8.18
CA THR A 141 7.74 -14.11 7.18
C THR A 141 7.81 -12.65 7.57
N PHE A 142 6.70 -12.07 8.00
CA PHE A 142 6.60 -10.65 8.27
C PHE A 142 6.44 -10.33 9.75
N THR A 143 6.98 -9.20 10.15
CA THR A 143 6.75 -8.61 11.47
C THR A 143 5.50 -7.74 11.40
N ALA A 144 4.54 -7.97 12.29
CA ALA A 144 3.32 -7.18 12.38
C ALA A 144 3.60 -5.74 12.81
N GLY A 145 2.86 -4.80 12.23
CA GLY A 145 2.76 -3.43 12.71
C GLY A 145 2.04 -3.36 14.06
N LYS A 146 2.17 -2.21 14.73
CA LYS A 146 1.56 -2.00 16.06
C LYS A 146 0.58 -0.83 16.10
N ASN A 147 0.70 0.11 15.17
CA ASN A 147 0.00 1.38 15.23
C ASN A 147 -0.95 1.54 14.04
N LEU A 148 -2.20 1.91 14.31
CA LEU A 148 -3.07 2.42 13.28
C LEU A 148 -2.48 3.69 12.67
N LYS A 149 -2.84 4.00 11.44
CA LYS A 149 -2.33 5.18 10.73
C LYS A 149 -3.44 5.88 9.98
N THR A 150 -3.48 7.20 10.09
CA THR A 150 -4.30 8.08 9.26
C THR A 150 -3.44 9.18 8.65
N PHE A 151 -3.94 9.83 7.60
CA PHE A 151 -3.28 10.97 6.97
C PHE A 151 -4.32 11.91 6.36
N ASN A 152 -4.17 13.22 6.56
CA ASN A 152 -5.04 14.22 5.94
C ASN A 152 -4.63 14.44 4.48
N LEU A 153 -5.49 14.03 3.57
CA LEU A 153 -5.41 14.35 2.13
C LEU A 153 -6.20 15.63 1.83
N PRO A 154 -5.99 16.26 0.67
CA PRO A 154 -6.79 17.42 0.27
C PRO A 154 -8.31 17.17 0.22
N TRP A 155 -8.71 15.91 0.08
CA TRP A 155 -10.12 15.49 -0.10
C TRP A 155 -10.74 14.84 1.16
N GLY A 156 -10.00 14.69 2.23
CA GLY A 156 -10.46 14.02 3.46
C GLY A 156 -9.35 13.23 4.14
N LYS A 157 -9.69 12.55 5.22
CA LYS A 157 -8.73 11.78 6.00
C LYS A 157 -8.68 10.33 5.52
N LEU A 158 -7.49 9.88 5.13
CA LEU A 158 -7.20 8.50 4.73
C LEU A 158 -6.87 7.66 5.96
N GLY A 159 -7.58 6.54 6.13
CA GLY A 159 -7.21 5.44 7.03
C GLY A 159 -6.46 4.35 6.26
N PHE A 160 -5.42 3.77 6.88
CA PHE A 160 -4.63 2.72 6.24
C PHE A 160 -5.06 1.34 6.73
N SER A 161 -5.16 0.39 5.80
CA SER A 161 -5.31 -1.03 6.07
C SER A 161 -4.74 -1.85 4.91
N ILE A 162 -4.38 -3.12 5.15
CA ILE A 162 -3.84 -4.03 4.13
C ILE A 162 -4.55 -5.37 4.22
N CYS A 163 -5.26 -5.76 3.15
CA CYS A 163 -5.83 -7.09 2.91
C CYS A 163 -6.57 -7.69 4.14
N TYR A 164 -5.93 -8.60 4.86
CA TYR A 164 -6.54 -9.34 5.98
C TYR A 164 -6.99 -8.44 7.15
N ASP A 165 -6.44 -7.22 7.25
CA ASP A 165 -6.92 -6.21 8.19
C ASP A 165 -8.44 -5.97 8.08
N VAL A 166 -9.05 -6.21 6.90
CA VAL A 166 -10.49 -6.06 6.65
C VAL A 166 -11.35 -6.96 7.55
N ARG A 167 -10.79 -8.07 8.05
CA ARG A 167 -11.47 -9.00 8.94
C ARG A 167 -11.52 -8.54 10.39
N PHE A 168 -10.93 -7.39 10.71
CA PHE A 168 -10.79 -6.87 12.07
C PHE A 168 -11.54 -5.55 12.24
N PRO A 169 -12.86 -5.58 12.54
CA PRO A 169 -13.70 -4.38 12.59
C PRO A 169 -13.24 -3.35 13.63
N ASN A 170 -12.51 -3.77 14.68
CA ASN A 170 -11.96 -2.86 15.67
C ASN A 170 -10.91 -1.90 15.09
N LEU A 171 -10.13 -2.32 14.08
CA LEU A 171 -9.22 -1.42 13.36
C LEU A 171 -10.02 -0.31 12.68
N TYR A 172 -11.07 -0.65 11.94
CA TYR A 172 -11.89 0.30 11.21
C TYR A 172 -12.67 1.24 12.14
N ARG A 173 -13.20 0.73 13.26
CA ARG A 173 -13.82 1.59 14.30
C ARG A 173 -12.84 2.62 14.83
N LYS A 174 -11.59 2.23 15.08
CA LYS A 174 -10.54 3.15 15.55
C LYS A 174 -10.16 4.16 14.46
N LEU A 175 -10.06 3.75 13.18
CA LEU A 175 -9.81 4.64 12.04
C LEU A 175 -10.96 5.66 11.90
N SER A 176 -12.21 5.19 11.96
CA SER A 176 -13.39 6.07 11.89
C SER A 176 -13.42 7.07 13.06
N LYS A 177 -13.17 6.61 14.31
CA LYS A 177 -13.06 7.52 15.47
C LYS A 177 -11.91 8.53 15.32
N ALA A 178 -10.86 8.19 14.56
CA ALA A 178 -9.78 9.12 14.22
C ALA A 178 -10.15 10.05 13.04
N GLY A 179 -11.36 9.94 12.49
CA GLY A 179 -11.93 10.84 11.49
C GLY A 179 -11.66 10.42 10.02
N SER A 180 -11.32 9.15 9.76
CA SER A 180 -11.17 8.65 8.38
C SER A 180 -12.41 7.89 7.91
#